data_a78446133b19c30c320cc4f6b88db8bb
#
_entry.id   a78446133b19c30c320cc4f6b88db8bb
#
_cell.length_a   1.000
_cell.length_b   1.000
_cell.length_c   1.000
_cell.angle_alpha   90.00
_cell.angle_beta   90.00
_cell.angle_gamma   90.00
#
_symmetry.space_group_name_H-M   'P 1'
#
loop_
_entity.id
_entity.type
_entity.pdbx_description
1 polymer ?
#
loop_
_entity_poly.entity_id
_entity_poly.type
_entity_poly.pdbx_seq_one_letter_code
_entity_poly.pdbx_strand_id
1 'polypeptide(L)'
;MTVPLPNPLLTDWKEAGEFPPFTKIRPEHFVPAVAQLAKAHLEQIGTIASNTEPATFENTVIAYDATGAHIERIAALFEILRLTVGTDELWAVEAEVSAALAAHHAATRSHGPFFAPRYHLPGTTRARIGGGRETPARTDSCGPCPQRRPFVGAGRPAL
;
A
#
# COMPACT_ATOMS: atom_id res chain seq x y z
N MET A 1 -18.02 -20.10 30.18
CA MET A 1 -17.81 -18.87 29.42
C MET A 1 -16.40 -18.94 28.85
N THR A 2 -16.25 -19.30 27.58
CA THR A 2 -14.95 -19.41 26.92
C THR A 2 -14.51 -18.00 26.56
N VAL A 3 -13.46 -17.49 27.17
CA VAL A 3 -12.84 -16.21 26.76
C VAL A 3 -12.34 -16.44 25.33
N PRO A 4 -12.80 -15.66 24.34
CA PRO A 4 -12.28 -15.82 22.99
C PRO A 4 -10.77 -15.56 23.01
N LEU A 5 -10.01 -16.50 22.46
CA LEU A 5 -8.56 -16.33 22.29
C LEU A 5 -8.30 -15.07 21.47
N PRO A 6 -7.29 -14.27 21.83
CA PRO A 6 -6.96 -13.08 21.07
C PRO A 6 -6.63 -13.47 19.62
N ASN A 7 -7.16 -12.69 18.65
CA ASN A 7 -6.90 -12.95 17.24
C ASN A 7 -5.39 -12.85 16.96
N PRO A 8 -4.75 -13.93 16.47
CA PRO A 8 -3.29 -13.97 16.27
C PRO A 8 -2.80 -12.97 15.22
N LEU A 9 -3.68 -12.47 14.35
CA LEU A 9 -3.34 -11.44 13.37
C LEU A 9 -3.21 -10.04 13.99
N LEU A 10 -3.79 -9.83 15.18
CA LEU A 10 -3.75 -8.54 15.89
C LEU A 10 -2.61 -8.45 16.90
N THR A 11 -1.91 -9.56 17.13
CA THR A 11 -0.77 -9.60 18.07
C THR A 11 0.52 -9.11 17.42
N ASP A 12 1.46 -8.65 18.26
CA ASP A 12 2.81 -8.36 17.80
C ASP A 12 3.57 -9.67 17.56
N TRP A 13 4.16 -9.84 16.38
CA TRP A 13 4.85 -11.08 16.00
C TRP A 13 6.33 -11.11 16.40
N LYS A 14 6.76 -10.21 17.26
CA LYS A 14 8.16 -10.12 17.73
C LYS A 14 8.67 -11.44 18.35
N GLU A 15 7.82 -12.13 19.09
CA GLU A 15 8.19 -13.42 19.70
C GLU A 15 8.46 -14.53 18.67
N ALA A 16 7.86 -14.44 17.49
CA ALA A 16 8.05 -15.38 16.39
C ALA A 16 9.15 -14.96 15.40
N GLY A 17 10.03 -14.03 15.77
CA GLY A 17 11.05 -13.49 14.86
C GLY A 17 10.48 -12.63 13.73
N GLU A 18 9.40 -11.90 14.02
CA GLU A 18 8.65 -11.06 13.07
C GLU A 18 7.89 -11.84 11.99
N PHE A 19 7.88 -13.17 12.07
CA PHE A 19 7.08 -13.99 11.17
C PHE A 19 5.65 -14.19 11.69
N PRO A 20 4.66 -14.31 10.78
CA PRO A 20 3.30 -14.66 11.17
C PRO A 20 3.26 -16.01 11.89
N PRO A 21 2.46 -16.17 12.94
CA PRO A 21 2.29 -17.45 13.63
C PRO A 21 1.37 -18.37 12.79
N PHE A 22 1.85 -18.86 11.65
CA PHE A 22 1.10 -19.62 10.65
C PHE A 22 0.29 -20.77 11.23
N THR A 23 0.81 -21.44 12.26
CA THR A 23 0.11 -22.57 12.90
C THR A 23 -1.14 -22.17 13.68
N LYS A 24 -1.25 -20.88 14.05
CA LYS A 24 -2.38 -20.31 14.82
C LYS A 24 -3.35 -19.54 13.95
N ILE A 25 -2.95 -19.14 12.74
CA ILE A 25 -3.77 -18.36 11.82
C ILE A 25 -4.79 -19.27 11.15
N ARG A 26 -6.05 -18.82 11.13
CA ARG A 26 -7.16 -19.47 10.44
C ARG A 26 -7.88 -18.46 9.55
N PRO A 27 -8.57 -18.91 8.48
CA PRO A 27 -9.31 -18.03 7.58
C PRO A 27 -10.30 -17.11 8.28
N GLU A 28 -11.00 -17.60 9.30
CA GLU A 28 -11.97 -16.83 10.09
C GLU A 28 -11.38 -15.65 10.86
N HIS A 29 -10.06 -15.62 11.04
CA HIS A 29 -9.37 -14.51 11.73
C HIS A 29 -9.23 -13.25 10.87
N PHE A 30 -9.28 -13.37 9.53
CA PHE A 30 -8.96 -12.25 8.63
C PHE A 30 -10.03 -11.17 8.63
N VAL A 31 -11.30 -11.51 8.49
CA VAL A 31 -12.39 -10.53 8.41
C VAL A 31 -12.43 -9.63 9.66
N PRO A 32 -12.46 -10.17 10.90
CA PRO A 32 -12.46 -9.32 12.09
C PRO A 32 -11.15 -8.55 12.28
N ALA A 33 -9.99 -9.12 11.88
CA ALA A 33 -8.72 -8.41 11.95
C ALA A 33 -8.69 -7.20 11.03
N VAL A 34 -9.09 -7.37 9.76
CA VAL A 34 -9.15 -6.27 8.78
C VAL A 34 -10.11 -5.18 9.25
N ALA A 35 -11.29 -5.55 9.75
CA ALA A 35 -12.27 -4.57 10.25
C ALA A 35 -11.71 -3.74 11.42
N GLN A 36 -11.05 -4.38 12.38
CA GLN A 36 -10.46 -3.69 13.52
C GLN A 36 -9.28 -2.80 13.12
N LEU A 37 -8.39 -3.30 12.26
CA LEU A 37 -7.23 -2.54 11.79
C LEU A 37 -7.61 -1.37 10.88
N ALA A 38 -8.62 -1.55 10.03
CA ALA A 38 -9.16 -0.48 9.20
C ALA A 38 -9.69 0.67 10.04
N LYS A 39 -10.44 0.35 11.11
CA LYS A 39 -10.93 1.36 12.06
C LYS A 39 -9.78 2.08 12.74
N ALA A 40 -8.82 1.36 13.29
CA ALA A 40 -7.66 1.94 13.97
C ALA A 40 -6.84 2.84 13.04
N HIS A 41 -6.64 2.43 11.78
CA HIS A 41 -5.92 3.25 10.80
C HIS A 41 -6.66 4.55 10.48
N LEU A 42 -7.97 4.51 10.28
CA LEU A 42 -8.77 5.71 10.05
C LEU A 42 -8.75 6.67 11.25
N GLU A 43 -8.73 6.17 12.48
CA GLU A 43 -8.56 6.97 13.68
C GLU A 43 -7.19 7.66 13.73
N GLN A 44 -6.11 6.95 13.36
CA GLN A 44 -4.77 7.53 13.25
C GLN A 44 -4.72 8.65 12.20
N ILE A 45 -5.29 8.42 11.02
CA ILE A 45 -5.41 9.43 9.96
C ILE A 45 -6.21 10.66 10.47
N GLY A 46 -7.32 10.43 11.16
CA GLY A 46 -8.12 11.49 11.77
C GLY A 46 -7.32 12.32 12.77
N THR A 47 -6.47 11.68 13.58
CA THR A 47 -5.59 12.36 14.54
C THR A 47 -4.60 13.28 13.83
N ILE A 48 -3.96 12.81 12.75
CA ILE A 48 -3.05 13.63 11.95
C ILE A 48 -3.79 14.79 11.30
N ALA A 49 -4.98 14.55 10.74
CA ALA A 49 -5.78 15.57 10.08
C ALA A 49 -6.26 16.67 11.03
N SER A 50 -6.55 16.32 12.29
CA SER A 50 -7.02 17.25 13.33
C SER A 50 -5.91 17.97 14.09
N ASN A 51 -4.64 17.67 13.84
CA ASN A 51 -3.51 18.37 14.45
C ASN A 51 -3.54 19.85 14.07
N THR A 52 -3.55 20.74 15.07
CA THR A 52 -3.63 22.19 14.90
C THR A 52 -2.28 22.87 14.72
N GLU A 53 -1.18 22.15 14.93
CA GLU A 53 0.16 22.69 14.73
C GLU A 53 0.42 23.00 13.24
N PRO A 54 1.32 23.94 12.93
CA PRO A 54 1.75 24.19 11.56
C PRO A 54 2.20 22.88 10.90
N ALA A 55 1.76 22.66 9.66
CA ALA A 55 2.12 21.46 8.92
C ALA A 55 3.63 21.43 8.63
N THR A 56 4.29 20.36 9.03
CA THR A 56 5.68 20.04 8.69
C THR A 56 5.74 18.73 7.94
N PHE A 57 6.88 18.43 7.35
CA PHE A 57 7.11 17.15 6.70
C PHE A 57 6.98 16.00 7.70
N GLU A 58 7.51 16.20 8.91
CA GLU A 58 7.51 15.21 10.00
C GLU A 58 6.10 14.94 10.52
N ASN A 59 5.35 15.99 10.88
CA ASN A 59 4.03 15.82 11.50
C ASN A 59 2.90 15.53 10.49
N THR A 60 3.20 15.52 9.21
CA THR A 60 2.22 15.27 8.15
C THR A 60 2.61 14.07 7.29
N VAL A 61 3.75 14.12 6.60
CA VAL A 61 4.13 13.08 5.63
C VAL A 61 4.67 11.85 6.35
N ILE A 62 5.67 12.03 7.23
CA ILE A 62 6.27 10.89 7.97
C ILE A 62 5.22 10.30 8.92
N ALA A 63 4.42 11.14 9.60
CA ALA A 63 3.37 10.66 10.48
C ALA A 63 2.32 9.82 9.72
N TYR A 64 1.93 10.24 8.50
CA TYR A 64 1.01 9.46 7.66
C TYR A 64 1.64 8.16 7.16
N ASP A 65 2.88 8.19 6.69
CA ASP A 65 3.60 7.01 6.20
C ASP A 65 3.77 5.94 7.29
N ALA A 66 3.89 6.38 8.55
CA ALA A 66 3.95 5.48 9.70
C ALA A 66 2.62 4.80 10.05
N THR A 67 1.49 5.27 9.49
CA THR A 67 0.17 4.67 9.72
C THR A 67 -0.09 3.51 8.75
N GLY A 68 -1.02 2.64 9.08
CA GLY A 68 -1.51 1.60 8.17
C GLY A 68 -0.59 0.40 7.93
N ALA A 69 0.67 0.42 8.38
CA ALA A 69 1.60 -0.69 8.15
C ALA A 69 1.05 -2.06 8.61
N HIS A 70 0.25 -2.08 9.68
CA HIS A 70 -0.31 -3.33 10.19
C HIS A 70 -1.42 -3.89 9.28
N ILE A 71 -2.33 -3.06 8.80
CA ILE A 71 -3.38 -3.53 7.88
C ILE A 71 -2.80 -3.98 6.54
N GLU A 72 -1.80 -3.27 6.01
CA GLU A 72 -1.11 -3.65 4.77
C GLU A 72 -0.39 -5.00 4.93
N ARG A 73 0.24 -5.22 6.08
CA ARG A 73 0.89 -6.50 6.39
C ARG A 73 -0.11 -7.66 6.42
N ILE A 74 -1.31 -7.46 6.99
CA ILE A 74 -2.35 -8.48 7.03
C ILE A 74 -2.96 -8.72 5.65
N ALA A 75 -3.17 -7.66 4.86
CA ALA A 75 -3.62 -7.77 3.48
C ALA A 75 -2.63 -8.57 2.62
N ALA A 76 -1.34 -8.27 2.71
CA ALA A 76 -0.29 -9.02 2.02
C ALA A 76 -0.23 -10.48 2.46
N LEU A 77 -0.36 -10.76 3.77
CA LEU A 77 -0.38 -12.12 4.28
C LEU A 77 -1.58 -12.90 3.74
N PHE A 78 -2.77 -12.30 3.72
CA PHE A 78 -3.96 -12.93 3.16
C PHE A 78 -3.75 -13.30 1.70
N GLU A 79 -3.24 -12.36 0.89
CA GLU A 79 -2.98 -12.59 -0.53
C GLU A 79 -1.95 -13.70 -0.76
N ILE A 80 -0.86 -13.73 0.02
CA ILE A 80 0.15 -14.79 -0.06
C ILE A 80 -0.48 -16.16 0.25
N LEU A 81 -1.26 -16.28 1.35
CA LEU A 81 -1.89 -17.52 1.73
C LEU A 81 -2.92 -17.97 0.69
N ARG A 82 -3.71 -17.07 0.15
CA ARG A 82 -4.67 -17.33 -0.91
C ARG A 82 -4.00 -17.90 -2.17
N LEU A 83 -2.87 -17.31 -2.58
CA LEU A 83 -2.16 -17.72 -3.80
C LEU A 83 -1.32 -18.98 -3.62
N THR A 84 -0.82 -19.25 -2.41
CA THR A 84 0.13 -20.36 -2.18
C THR A 84 -0.52 -21.59 -1.58
N VAL A 85 -1.45 -21.41 -0.64
CA VAL A 85 -2.14 -22.49 0.06
C VAL A 85 -3.52 -22.77 -0.56
N GLY A 86 -4.31 -21.72 -0.84
CA GLY A 86 -5.53 -21.77 -1.64
C GLY A 86 -6.58 -22.77 -1.16
N THR A 87 -6.86 -22.82 0.16
CA THR A 87 -7.90 -23.74 0.67
C THR A 87 -9.30 -23.20 0.42
N ASP A 88 -10.30 -24.09 0.40
CA ASP A 88 -11.70 -23.71 0.20
C ASP A 88 -12.19 -22.73 1.27
N GLU A 89 -11.69 -22.85 2.51
CA GLU A 89 -12.01 -21.91 3.59
C GLU A 89 -11.41 -20.51 3.34
N LEU A 90 -10.21 -20.39 2.74
CA LEU A 90 -9.65 -19.09 2.34
C LEU A 90 -10.46 -18.46 1.21
N TRP A 91 -10.88 -19.26 0.24
CA TRP A 91 -11.75 -18.79 -0.84
C TRP A 91 -13.12 -18.34 -0.33
N ALA A 92 -13.67 -19.02 0.68
CA ALA A 92 -14.96 -18.65 1.27
C ALA A 92 -14.96 -17.27 1.93
N VAL A 93 -13.85 -16.84 2.54
CA VAL A 93 -13.73 -15.51 3.19
C VAL A 93 -13.16 -14.42 2.28
N GLU A 94 -12.70 -14.77 1.07
CA GLU A 94 -12.05 -13.83 0.14
C GLU A 94 -12.93 -12.62 -0.19
N ALA A 95 -14.19 -12.87 -0.50
CA ALA A 95 -15.11 -11.80 -0.89
C ALA A 95 -15.30 -10.77 0.23
N GLU A 96 -15.41 -11.23 1.48
CA GLU A 96 -15.60 -10.36 2.64
C GLU A 96 -14.31 -9.58 2.96
N VAL A 97 -13.15 -10.23 2.93
CA VAL A 97 -11.85 -9.58 3.16
C VAL A 97 -11.58 -8.54 2.08
N SER A 98 -11.80 -8.88 0.80
CA SER A 98 -11.60 -7.97 -0.32
C SER A 98 -12.55 -6.78 -0.26
N ALA A 99 -13.82 -6.99 0.10
CA ALA A 99 -14.78 -5.91 0.28
C ALA A 99 -14.40 -4.99 1.43
N ALA A 100 -13.95 -5.53 2.56
CA ALA A 100 -13.50 -4.75 3.71
C ALA A 100 -12.26 -3.91 3.39
N LEU A 101 -11.28 -4.47 2.69
CA LEU A 101 -10.09 -3.75 2.24
C LEU A 101 -10.44 -2.66 1.21
N ALA A 102 -11.33 -2.95 0.26
CA ALA A 102 -11.77 -1.96 -0.74
C ALA A 102 -12.50 -0.78 -0.07
N ALA A 103 -13.38 -1.07 0.90
CA ALA A 103 -14.07 -0.04 1.68
C ALA A 103 -13.08 0.82 2.49
N HIS A 104 -12.08 0.19 3.13
CA HIS A 104 -11.02 0.88 3.83
C HIS A 104 -10.20 1.80 2.91
N HIS A 105 -9.76 1.32 1.75
CA HIS A 105 -9.03 2.14 0.78
C HIS A 105 -9.89 3.29 0.23
N ALA A 106 -11.20 3.10 0.05
CA ALA A 106 -12.10 4.18 -0.34
C ALA A 106 -12.21 5.25 0.76
N ALA A 107 -12.37 4.82 2.02
CA ALA A 107 -12.42 5.71 3.17
C ALA A 107 -11.11 6.49 3.35
N THR A 108 -9.95 5.83 3.24
CA THR A 108 -8.63 6.48 3.33
C THR A 108 -8.46 7.56 2.26
N ARG A 109 -8.86 7.27 1.02
CA ARG A 109 -8.81 8.26 -0.07
C ARG A 109 -9.75 9.44 0.16
N SER A 110 -10.89 9.25 0.82
CA SER A 110 -11.81 10.33 1.13
C SER A 110 -11.29 11.31 2.17
N HIS A 111 -10.29 10.91 2.98
CA HIS A 111 -9.56 11.78 3.89
C HIS A 111 -8.51 12.67 3.18
N GLY A 112 -8.18 12.40 1.92
CA GLY A 112 -7.23 13.18 1.13
C GLY A 112 -7.49 14.69 1.13
N PRO A 113 -8.73 15.17 0.99
CA PRO A 113 -9.04 16.60 1.07
C PRO A 113 -8.68 17.26 2.41
N PHE A 114 -8.68 16.52 3.51
CA PHE A 114 -8.25 17.04 4.81
C PHE A 114 -6.75 17.30 4.88
N PHE A 115 -5.97 16.59 4.08
CA PHE A 115 -4.54 16.84 3.96
C PHE A 115 -4.21 17.97 2.97
N ALA A 116 -5.11 18.36 2.08
CA ALA A 116 -4.85 19.36 1.05
C ALA A 116 -4.29 20.68 1.60
N PRO A 117 -4.79 21.26 2.71
CA PRO A 117 -4.18 22.43 3.34
C PRO A 117 -2.80 22.15 3.94
N ARG A 118 -2.56 20.91 4.41
CA ARG A 118 -1.31 20.50 5.07
C ARG A 118 -0.21 20.13 4.08
N TYR A 119 -0.55 19.74 2.84
CA TYR A 119 0.44 19.52 1.79
C TYR A 119 1.03 20.82 1.22
N HIS A 120 0.48 21.97 1.53
CA HIS A 120 1.12 23.27 1.25
C HIS A 120 2.14 23.59 2.35
N LEU A 121 3.19 22.80 2.45
CA LEU A 121 4.30 23.09 3.34
C LEU A 121 4.95 24.43 2.93
N PRO A 122 5.18 25.35 3.88
CA PRO A 122 5.89 26.60 3.59
C PRO A 122 7.26 26.27 2.95
N GLY A 123 7.51 26.78 1.76
CA GLY A 123 8.78 26.53 1.02
C GLY A 123 8.71 25.48 -0.08
N THR A 124 7.64 24.69 -0.19
CA THR A 124 7.41 23.89 -1.40
C THR A 124 6.78 24.79 -2.46
N THR A 125 7.61 25.43 -3.26
CA THR A 125 7.14 26.05 -4.51
C THR A 125 6.48 24.95 -5.32
N ARG A 126 5.18 25.10 -5.55
CA ARG A 126 4.41 24.24 -6.44
C ARG A 126 5.16 24.19 -7.77
N ALA A 127 5.96 23.14 -7.98
CA ALA A 127 6.48 22.87 -9.31
C ALA A 127 5.24 22.76 -10.19
N ARG A 128 5.00 23.78 -11.00
CA ARG A 128 3.94 23.78 -12.00
C ARG A 128 4.23 22.59 -12.89
N ILE A 129 3.54 21.50 -12.67
CA ILE A 129 3.36 20.49 -13.70
C ILE A 129 2.38 21.14 -14.70
N GLY A 130 2.88 22.19 -15.32
CA GLY A 130 2.27 22.85 -16.45
C GLY A 130 2.60 22.00 -17.66
N GLY A 131 1.63 21.28 -18.20
CA GLY A 131 1.68 20.80 -19.55
C GLY A 131 1.85 22.00 -20.49
N GLY A 132 3.08 22.32 -20.80
CA GLY A 132 3.53 23.16 -21.88
C GLY A 132 4.71 22.43 -22.46
N ARG A 133 4.52 21.77 -23.60
CA ARG A 133 5.61 21.33 -24.44
C ARG A 133 6.32 22.60 -24.91
N GLU A 134 7.31 23.04 -24.16
CA GLU A 134 8.40 23.77 -24.74
C GLU A 134 9.44 22.72 -25.13
N THR A 135 9.46 22.37 -26.40
CA THR A 135 10.59 21.71 -27.05
C THR A 135 11.79 22.62 -26.84
N PRO A 136 12.84 22.20 -26.10
CA PRO A 136 14.08 22.95 -26.11
C PRO A 136 14.60 22.97 -27.52
N ALA A 137 14.96 24.16 -28.01
CA ALA A 137 15.62 24.36 -29.29
C ALA A 137 16.80 23.39 -29.38
N ARG A 138 16.78 22.60 -30.42
CA ARG A 138 17.79 21.63 -30.78
C ARG A 138 19.10 22.37 -31.05
N THR A 139 20.01 22.36 -30.10
CA THR A 139 21.40 22.67 -30.43
C THR A 139 21.98 21.40 -31.04
N ASP A 140 22.20 21.48 -32.35
CA ASP A 140 22.89 20.45 -33.13
C ASP A 140 24.33 20.28 -32.66
N SER A 141 24.56 19.31 -31.78
CA SER A 141 25.87 18.72 -31.56
C SER A 141 25.70 17.35 -30.86
N CYS A 142 25.08 16.42 -31.53
CA CYS A 142 25.22 14.99 -31.22
C CYS A 142 25.72 14.31 -32.49
N GLY A 143 26.96 13.80 -32.40
CA GLY A 143 27.59 13.06 -33.50
C GLY A 143 26.76 11.82 -33.92
N PRO A 144 27.12 11.16 -35.04
CA PRO A 144 26.28 10.13 -35.66
C PRO A 144 26.03 8.96 -34.72
N CYS A 145 24.74 8.72 -34.44
CA CYS A 145 24.27 7.58 -33.67
C CYS A 145 24.65 6.26 -34.41
N PRO A 146 25.32 5.29 -33.76
CA PRO A 146 25.64 4.03 -34.39
C PRO A 146 24.36 3.29 -34.76
N GLN A 147 24.27 2.91 -36.04
CA GLN A 147 23.12 2.19 -36.59
C GLN A 147 22.94 0.85 -35.87
N ARG A 148 21.74 0.59 -35.39
CA ARG A 148 21.32 -0.72 -34.83
C ARG A 148 21.47 -1.78 -35.93
N ARG A 149 22.30 -2.77 -35.69
CA ARG A 149 22.37 -3.95 -36.52
C ARG A 149 21.03 -4.71 -36.47
N PRO A 150 20.49 -5.19 -37.62
CA PRO A 150 19.29 -6.01 -37.58
C PRO A 150 19.60 -7.36 -36.88
N PHE A 151 18.69 -7.76 -36.00
CA PHE A 151 18.72 -9.04 -35.32
C PHE A 151 18.44 -10.14 -36.35
N VAL A 152 19.49 -10.90 -36.73
CA VAL A 152 19.35 -12.08 -37.59
C VAL A 152 18.81 -13.20 -36.70
N GLY A 153 17.54 -13.58 -36.92
CA GLY A 153 16.90 -14.69 -36.24
C GLY A 153 17.61 -16.00 -36.57
N ALA A 154 18.09 -16.67 -35.51
CA ALA A 154 18.59 -18.04 -35.62
C ALA A 154 17.43 -18.98 -35.97
N GLY A 155 17.57 -19.69 -37.11
CA GLY A 155 16.58 -20.63 -37.60
C GLY A 155 16.33 -21.79 -36.63
N ARG A 156 15.08 -22.20 -36.54
CA ARG A 156 14.66 -23.43 -35.86
C ARG A 156 15.16 -24.62 -36.67
N PRO A 157 15.81 -25.64 -36.06
CA PRO A 157 15.98 -26.90 -36.71
C PRO A 157 14.67 -27.67 -36.79
N ALA A 158 14.39 -28.24 -37.96
CA ALA A 158 13.29 -29.17 -38.16
C ALA A 158 13.64 -30.55 -37.55
N LEU A 159 12.70 -31.12 -36.82
CA LEU A 159 12.42 -32.55 -36.67
C LEU A 159 10.93 -32.72 -36.45
#